data_87d8f4b9a4654a77b24ce1e395d75c86
#
_entry.id   87d8f4b9a4654a77b24ce1e395d75c86
#
_cell.length_a   1.000
_cell.length_b   1.000
_cell.length_c   1.000
_cell.angle_alpha   90.00
_cell.angle_beta   90.00
_cell.angle_gamma   90.00
#
_symmetry.space_group_name_H-M   'P 1'
#
loop_
_entity.id
_entity.type
_entity.pdbx_description
1 polymer ?
#
loop_
_entity_poly.entity_id
_entity_poly.type
_entity_poly.pdbx_seq_one_letter_code
_entity_poly.pdbx_strand_id
1 'polypeptide(L)'
;MPNILKYKSIFISDVHLGTKGCQANKLLEFFKNSRSENLYLVGDIIDVWEMQKSFFWPQEHNDVIQKILRKARHGTKVFYIMGNHEEMFRKFIPMHFGDIHMVN
;
A
#
# COMPACT_ATOMS: atom_id res chain seq x y z
N MET A 1 -26.94 -0.63 -0.65
CA MET A 1 -25.64 -0.97 -0.04
C MET A 1 -24.81 -1.72 -1.04
N PRO A 2 -23.61 -1.24 -1.33
CA PRO A 2 -22.74 -2.03 -2.18
C PRO A 2 -22.35 -3.33 -1.45
N ASN A 3 -22.34 -4.42 -2.17
CA ASN A 3 -21.90 -5.68 -1.62
C ASN A 3 -20.38 -5.64 -1.47
N ILE A 4 -19.91 -5.97 -0.27
CA ILE A 4 -18.47 -6.05 -0.04
C ILE A 4 -17.97 -7.40 -0.58
N LEU A 5 -17.01 -7.34 -1.48
CA LEU A 5 -16.38 -8.52 -2.02
C LEU A 5 -15.38 -9.08 -1.01
N LYS A 6 -15.46 -10.36 -0.75
CA LYS A 6 -14.59 -11.03 0.21
C LYS A 6 -13.63 -11.96 -0.49
N TYR A 7 -12.35 -11.82 -0.19
CA TYR A 7 -11.29 -12.65 -0.76
C TYR A 7 -10.47 -13.27 0.36
N LYS A 8 -9.85 -14.40 0.08
CA LYS A 8 -8.87 -14.95 1.00
C LYS A 8 -7.60 -14.12 0.95
N SER A 9 -7.12 -13.81 -0.23
CA SER A 9 -5.90 -13.02 -0.42
C SER A 9 -6.07 -12.04 -1.56
N ILE A 10 -5.51 -10.85 -1.38
CA ILE A 10 -5.44 -9.82 -2.41
C ILE A 10 -3.97 -9.49 -2.63
N PHE A 11 -3.56 -9.41 -3.90
CA PHE A 11 -2.21 -9.04 -4.30
C PHE A 11 -2.27 -7.73 -5.07
N ILE A 12 -1.49 -6.74 -4.65
CA ILE A 12 -1.45 -5.43 -5.28
C ILE A 12 0.00 -5.07 -5.57
N SER A 13 0.26 -4.55 -6.78
CA SER A 13 1.59 -4.11 -7.17
C SER A 13 1.49 -2.89 -8.08
N ASP A 14 2.64 -2.24 -8.33
CA ASP A 14 2.74 -1.13 -9.28
C ASP A 14 1.79 0.03 -9.02
N VAL A 15 1.60 0.36 -7.76
CA VAL A 15 0.74 1.48 -7.36
C VAL A 15 1.43 2.82 -7.60
N HIS A 16 2.74 2.89 -7.30
CA HIS A 16 3.57 4.08 -7.48
C HIS A 16 3.03 5.31 -6.75
N LEU A 17 2.74 5.15 -5.47
CA LEU A 17 2.38 6.29 -4.62
C LEU A 17 3.53 7.31 -4.62
N GLY A 18 3.20 8.57 -4.74
CA GLY A 18 4.19 9.64 -4.86
C GLY A 18 4.43 10.08 -6.29
N THR A 19 3.68 9.54 -7.26
CA THR A 19 3.76 9.95 -8.66
C THR A 19 2.41 10.46 -9.14
N LYS A 20 2.45 11.30 -10.17
CA LYS A 20 1.23 11.89 -10.74
C LYS A 20 0.37 10.86 -11.49
N GLY A 21 0.99 9.77 -11.95
CA GLY A 21 0.26 8.73 -12.67
C GLY A 21 -0.44 7.72 -11.79
N CYS A 22 -0.30 7.83 -10.47
CA CYS A 22 -0.91 6.89 -9.55
C CYS A 22 -2.42 7.06 -9.53
N GLN A 23 -3.14 5.93 -9.59
CA GLN A 23 -4.60 5.93 -9.55
C GLN A 23 -5.11 5.64 -8.13
N ALA A 24 -4.73 6.50 -7.21
CA ALA A 24 -5.03 6.32 -5.79
C ALA A 24 -6.53 6.24 -5.50
N ASN A 25 -7.33 7.05 -6.18
CA ASN A 25 -8.78 7.06 -5.95
C ASN A 25 -9.45 5.75 -6.34
N LYS A 26 -8.99 5.12 -7.42
CA LYS A 26 -9.51 3.82 -7.84
C LYS A 26 -9.14 2.74 -6.82
N LEU A 27 -7.93 2.81 -6.32
CA LEU A 27 -7.46 1.85 -5.30
C LEU A 27 -8.24 2.03 -4.00
N LEU A 28 -8.48 3.27 -3.59
CA LEU A 28 -9.28 3.56 -2.40
C LEU A 28 -10.69 2.98 -2.53
N GLU A 29 -11.30 3.13 -3.69
CA GLU A 29 -12.62 2.59 -3.94
C GLU A 29 -12.61 1.06 -3.89
N PHE A 30 -11.60 0.44 -4.47
CA PHE A 30 -11.44 -1.01 -4.39
C PHE A 30 -11.33 -1.47 -2.93
N PHE A 31 -10.49 -0.81 -2.14
CA PHE A 31 -10.32 -1.16 -0.73
C PHE A 31 -11.60 -0.96 0.08
N LYS A 32 -12.36 0.06 -0.25
CA LYS A 32 -13.62 0.34 0.43
C LYS A 32 -14.64 -0.77 0.22
N ASN A 33 -14.60 -1.40 -0.96
CA ASN A 33 -15.60 -2.40 -1.36
C ASN A 33 -15.07 -3.83 -1.29
N SER A 34 -13.95 -4.06 -0.64
CA SER A 34 -13.36 -5.38 -0.54
C SER A 34 -12.80 -5.67 0.85
N ARG A 35 -12.75 -6.95 1.17
CA ARG A 35 -12.11 -7.45 2.39
C ARG A 35 -11.31 -8.69 2.05
N SER A 36 -10.25 -8.93 2.80
CA SER A 36 -9.46 -10.15 2.64
C SER A 36 -8.87 -10.56 3.97
N GLU A 37 -8.52 -11.83 4.09
CA GLU A 37 -7.76 -12.32 5.23
C GLU A 37 -6.32 -11.86 5.13
N ASN A 38 -5.77 -11.85 3.91
CA ASN A 38 -4.39 -11.44 3.63
C ASN A 38 -4.35 -10.39 2.56
N LEU A 39 -3.44 -9.44 2.70
CA LEU A 39 -3.18 -8.41 1.69
C LEU A 39 -1.67 -8.36 1.45
N TYR A 40 -1.26 -8.63 0.21
CA TYR A 40 0.14 -8.60 -0.20
C TYR A 40 0.40 -7.39 -1.08
N LEU A 41 1.27 -6.51 -0.62
CA LEU A 41 1.72 -5.33 -1.37
C LEU A 41 3.07 -5.70 -1.96
N VAL A 42 3.10 -5.94 -3.27
CA VAL A 42 4.25 -6.57 -3.92
C VAL A 42 5.00 -5.57 -4.79
N GLY A 43 5.99 -4.91 -4.20
CA GLY A 43 6.88 -4.01 -4.93
C GLY A 43 6.20 -2.76 -5.51
N ASP A 44 6.96 -1.70 -5.67
CA ASP A 44 6.54 -0.48 -6.34
C ASP A 44 5.21 0.11 -5.82
N ILE A 45 4.99 0.01 -4.53
CA ILE A 45 3.82 0.60 -3.87
C ILE A 45 4.06 2.08 -3.65
N ILE A 46 5.19 2.43 -3.05
CA ILE A 46 5.61 3.83 -2.87
C ILE A 46 6.78 4.06 -3.80
N ASP A 47 6.70 5.11 -4.62
CA ASP A 47 7.78 5.42 -5.54
C ASP A 47 8.79 6.36 -4.88
N VAL A 48 9.63 5.79 -4.04
CA VAL A 48 10.65 6.54 -3.31
C VAL A 48 11.63 7.20 -4.28
N TRP A 49 11.91 6.52 -5.39
CA TRP A 49 12.83 7.02 -6.41
C TRP A 49 12.34 8.33 -7.01
N GLU A 50 11.07 8.39 -7.42
CA GLU A 50 10.50 9.62 -7.96
C GLU A 50 10.35 10.71 -6.90
N MET A 51 10.04 10.33 -5.66
CA MET A 51 9.89 11.30 -4.57
C MET A 51 11.20 11.98 -4.20
N GLN A 52 12.33 11.35 -4.47
CA GLN A 52 13.64 11.98 -4.27
C GLN A 52 13.90 13.08 -5.30
N LYS A 53 13.35 12.94 -6.50
CA LYS A 53 13.52 13.92 -7.55
C LYS A 53 12.55 15.08 -7.39
N SER A 54 11.31 14.77 -7.05
CA SER A 54 10.26 15.77 -6.95
C SER A 54 9.20 15.24 -5.97
N PHE A 55 9.22 15.74 -4.76
CA PHE A 55 8.29 15.30 -3.73
C PHE A 55 6.85 15.62 -4.15
N PHE A 56 6.01 14.59 -4.14
CA PHE A 56 4.61 14.70 -4.50
C PHE A 56 3.82 13.71 -3.65
N TRP A 57 3.02 14.24 -2.72
CA TRP A 57 2.27 13.40 -1.80
C TRP A 57 0.89 14.00 -1.55
N PRO A 58 -0.04 13.88 -2.53
CA PRO A 58 -1.38 14.40 -2.35
C PRO A 58 -2.16 13.60 -1.30
N GLN A 59 -3.24 14.20 -0.82
CA GLN A 59 -4.05 13.60 0.23
C GLN A 59 -4.53 12.19 -0.13
N GLU A 60 -4.88 11.96 -1.39
CA GLU A 60 -5.37 10.65 -1.84
C GLU A 60 -4.33 9.56 -1.65
N HIS A 61 -3.06 9.88 -1.82
CA HIS A 61 -1.97 8.93 -1.60
C HIS A 61 -1.82 8.61 -0.12
N ASN A 62 -1.94 9.62 0.71
CA ASN A 62 -1.93 9.42 2.16
C ASN A 62 -3.10 8.56 2.60
N ASP A 63 -4.27 8.78 2.01
CA ASP A 63 -5.47 8.02 2.33
C ASP A 63 -5.31 6.53 2.01
N VAL A 64 -4.58 6.20 0.93
CA VAL A 64 -4.27 4.80 0.61
C VAL A 64 -3.50 4.14 1.74
N ILE A 65 -2.45 4.81 2.22
CA ILE A 65 -1.64 4.29 3.33
C ILE A 65 -2.50 4.12 4.59
N GLN A 66 -3.31 5.13 4.91
CA GLN A 66 -4.18 5.07 6.08
C GLN A 66 -5.19 3.91 5.98
N LYS A 67 -5.71 3.67 4.79
CA LYS A 67 -6.66 2.59 4.57
C LYS A 67 -6.01 1.22 4.77
N ILE A 68 -4.77 1.07 4.30
CA ILE A 68 -4.02 -0.17 4.47
C ILE A 68 -3.74 -0.41 5.96
N LEU A 69 -3.31 0.62 6.68
CA LEU A 69 -3.05 0.52 8.11
C LEU A 69 -4.33 0.16 8.88
N ARG A 70 -5.45 0.73 8.46
CA ARG A 70 -6.74 0.42 9.08
C ARG A 70 -7.13 -1.04 8.87
N LYS A 71 -6.93 -1.56 7.66
CA LYS A 71 -7.20 -2.97 7.37
C LYS A 71 -6.35 -3.88 8.27
N ALA A 72 -5.08 -3.54 8.43
CA ALA A 72 -4.19 -4.31 9.31
C ALA A 72 -4.68 -4.31 10.75
N ARG A 73 -5.13 -3.17 11.25
CA ARG A 73 -5.67 -3.08 12.61
C ARG A 73 -6.96 -3.87 12.80
N HIS A 74 -7.73 -4.03 11.74
CA HIS A 74 -9.02 -4.73 11.80
C HIS A 74 -8.93 -6.21 11.42
N GLY A 75 -7.73 -6.78 11.43
CA GLY A 75 -7.55 -8.22 11.33
C GLY A 75 -7.03 -8.75 10.00
N THR A 76 -6.89 -7.91 8.98
CA THR A 76 -6.26 -8.33 7.73
C THR A 76 -4.75 -8.44 7.94
N LYS A 77 -4.16 -9.57 7.56
CA LYS A 77 -2.71 -9.73 7.61
C LYS A 77 -2.12 -9.04 6.40
N VAL A 78 -1.35 -7.97 6.64
CA VAL A 78 -0.75 -7.17 5.56
C VAL A 78 0.74 -7.43 5.48
N PHE A 79 1.21 -7.78 4.30
CA PHE A 79 2.62 -8.03 4.02
C PHE A 79 3.10 -7.07 2.94
N TYR A 80 4.17 -6.35 3.21
CA TYR A 80 4.78 -5.45 2.24
C TYR A 80 6.07 -6.10 1.75
N ILE A 81 6.07 -6.52 0.49
CA ILE A 81 7.23 -7.14 -0.15
C ILE A 81 7.90 -6.07 -0.98
N MET A 82 9.10 -5.67 -0.59
CA MET A 82 9.80 -4.55 -1.21
C MET A 82 10.38 -4.89 -2.57
N GLY A 83 10.19 -3.97 -3.53
CA GLY A 83 10.83 -4.06 -4.82
C GLY A 83 12.19 -3.38 -4.84
N ASN A 84 12.85 -3.42 -6.00
CA ASN A 84 14.18 -2.86 -6.17
C ASN A 84 14.23 -1.35 -5.93
N HIS A 85 13.21 -0.63 -6.37
CA HIS A 85 13.17 0.83 -6.22
C HIS A 85 12.89 1.28 -4.79
N GLU A 86 12.60 0.35 -3.91
CA GLU A 86 12.28 0.65 -2.52
C GLU A 86 13.43 0.31 -1.58
N GLU A 87 14.60 0.00 -2.12
CA GLU A 87 15.76 -0.41 -1.32
C GLU A 87 16.18 0.67 -0.32
N MET A 88 16.11 1.94 -0.71
CA MET A 88 16.43 3.04 0.21
C MET A 88 15.43 3.14 1.34
N PHE A 89 14.18 2.84 1.05
CA PHE A 89 13.11 2.82 2.04
C PHE A 89 13.43 1.80 3.14
N ARG A 90 13.99 0.66 2.74
CA ARG A 90 14.38 -0.42 3.63
C ARG A 90 15.38 -0.01 4.70
N LYS A 91 16.27 0.93 4.36
CA LYS A 91 17.31 1.40 5.27
C LYS A 91 16.78 2.29 6.39
N PHE A 92 15.64 2.91 6.20
CA PHE A 92 15.11 3.90 7.11
C PHE A 92 13.88 3.46 7.88
N ILE A 93 13.32 2.31 7.54
CA ILE A 93 12.09 1.84 8.14
C ILE A 93 12.36 0.61 8.98
N PRO A 94 11.84 0.57 10.22
CA PRO A 94 11.93 -0.65 11.03
C PRO A 94 11.18 -1.79 10.33
N MET A 95 11.42 -3.01 10.78
CA MET A 95 10.86 -4.22 10.16
C MET A 95 9.34 -4.25 10.17
N HIS A 96 8.73 -3.36 10.92
CA HIS A 96 7.27 -3.20 10.95
C HIS A 96 6.91 -1.75 10.70
N PHE A 97 5.91 -1.54 9.86
CA PHE A 97 5.31 -0.23 9.65
C PHE A 97 3.89 -0.34 10.20
N GLY A 98 3.71 0.03 11.47
CA GLY A 98 2.48 -0.24 12.18
C GLY A 98 2.26 -1.75 12.28
N ASP A 99 1.11 -2.22 11.84
CA ASP A 99 0.78 -3.65 11.83
C ASP A 99 1.09 -4.32 10.49
N ILE A 100 1.91 -3.67 9.66
CA ILE A 100 2.30 -4.20 8.36
C ILE A 100 3.65 -4.91 8.50
N HIS A 101 3.72 -6.14 8.00
CA HIS A 101 4.95 -6.92 7.99
C HIS A 101 5.78 -6.56 6.75
N MET A 102 6.98 -6.04 6.97
CA MET A 102 7.89 -5.70 5.88
C MET A 102 8.74 -6.92 5.55
N VAL A 103 8.75 -7.32 4.28
CA VAL A 103 9.43 -8.53 3.82
C VAL A 103 10.36 -8.18 2.66
N ASN A 104 11.52 -8.82 2.64
CA ASN A 104 12.46 -8.69 1.53
C ASN A 104 12.07 -9.59 0.36
#